data_73a7e8e44ab3c9aa83f1393ba4f613be
#
_entry.id   73a7e8e44ab3c9aa83f1393ba4f613be
#
_cell.length_a   1.000
_cell.length_b   1.000
_cell.length_c   1.000
_cell.angle_alpha   90.00
_cell.angle_beta   90.00
_cell.angle_gamma   90.00
#
_symmetry.space_group_name_H-M   'P 1'
#
loop_
_entity.id
_entity.type
_entity.pdbx_description
1 polymer ?
#
loop_
_entity_poly.entity_id
_entity_poly.type
_entity_poly.pdbx_seq_one_letter_code
_entity_poly.pdbx_strand_id
1 'polypeptide(L)'
;MRLSGSKLTAKRTLHLCEHFVAGTPARTAAELVGVNKNTATLFYHRLREIVAARVEDESPVEGEIEIDESYFGGRRKGKRGRGAGGKVAVFGILKRGGRVYTKMIPNASRASLMPIIKAKIQADSVVYTDTFSTYDSLDVSGFHHHRINHRKAFAERGTNHINGIENFWNQTKRHLRKYNGIPKHHFHLFLKECEWRFNYGSPSQLLSTLKAWIKLENS
;
A
#
# COMPACT_ATOMS: atom_id res chain seq x y z
N MET A 1 -15.43 -22.66 -2.02
CA MET A 1 -14.14 -21.98 -2.23
C MET A 1 -13.15 -22.58 -1.23
N ARG A 2 -11.99 -23.02 -1.67
CA ARG A 2 -10.87 -23.49 -0.82
C ARG A 2 -9.57 -22.91 -1.40
N LEU A 3 -8.57 -22.69 -0.58
CA LEU A 3 -7.21 -22.42 -1.06
C LEU A 3 -6.51 -23.75 -1.32
N SER A 4 -5.75 -23.85 -2.40
CA SER A 4 -4.94 -25.05 -2.75
C SER A 4 -4.06 -25.44 -1.57
N GLY A 5 -4.00 -26.74 -1.25
CA GLY A 5 -3.26 -27.27 -0.10
C GLY A 5 -3.89 -27.01 1.27
N SER A 6 -5.03 -26.31 1.38
CA SER A 6 -5.69 -26.04 2.65
C SER A 6 -6.65 -27.17 3.07
N LYS A 7 -6.54 -27.64 4.31
CA LYS A 7 -7.47 -28.59 4.94
C LYS A 7 -8.73 -27.92 5.52
N LEU A 8 -8.91 -26.61 5.35
CA LEU A 8 -10.08 -25.87 5.83
C LEU A 8 -11.34 -26.22 5.01
N THR A 9 -12.48 -26.30 5.71
CA THR A 9 -13.77 -26.43 5.02
C THR A 9 -14.11 -25.15 4.25
N ALA A 10 -14.96 -25.25 3.22
CA ALA A 10 -15.39 -24.10 2.44
C ALA A 10 -16.03 -22.99 3.30
N LYS A 11 -16.80 -23.37 4.34
CA LYS A 11 -17.42 -22.46 5.31
C LYS A 11 -16.37 -21.70 6.12
N ARG A 12 -15.39 -22.41 6.72
CA ARG A 12 -14.30 -21.78 7.50
C ARG A 12 -13.42 -20.89 6.64
N THR A 13 -13.14 -21.29 5.39
CA THR A 13 -12.41 -20.48 4.41
C THR A 13 -13.14 -19.17 4.15
N LEU A 14 -14.46 -19.21 3.92
CA LEU A 14 -15.26 -18.02 3.69
C LEU A 14 -15.22 -17.08 4.90
N HIS A 15 -15.47 -17.59 6.11
CA HIS A 15 -15.45 -16.78 7.33
C HIS A 15 -14.08 -16.14 7.57
N LEU A 16 -12.97 -16.86 7.32
CA LEU A 16 -11.62 -16.26 7.42
C LEU A 16 -11.41 -15.15 6.39
N CYS A 17 -11.94 -15.28 5.15
CA CYS A 17 -11.89 -14.20 4.15
C CYS A 17 -12.71 -12.97 4.59
N GLU A 18 -13.89 -13.18 5.17
CA GLU A 18 -14.74 -12.10 5.71
C GLU A 18 -14.02 -11.36 6.84
N HIS A 19 -13.41 -12.08 7.78
CA HIS A 19 -12.59 -11.47 8.83
C HIS A 19 -11.34 -10.77 8.31
N PHE A 20 -10.68 -11.31 7.28
CA PHE A 20 -9.56 -10.66 6.61
C PHE A 20 -9.99 -9.33 6.02
N VAL A 21 -11.07 -9.30 5.25
CA VAL A 21 -11.66 -8.08 4.66
C VAL A 21 -12.08 -7.08 5.74
N ALA A 22 -12.73 -7.55 6.82
CA ALA A 22 -13.08 -6.71 7.98
C ALA A 22 -11.84 -6.14 8.71
N GLY A 23 -10.64 -6.64 8.37
CA GLY A 23 -9.39 -6.21 8.99
C GLY A 23 -9.16 -6.81 10.39
N THR A 24 -9.85 -7.86 10.76
CA THR A 24 -9.62 -8.60 12.02
C THR A 24 -8.25 -9.27 12.00
N PRO A 25 -7.41 -9.16 13.05
CA PRO A 25 -6.16 -9.91 13.12
C PRO A 25 -6.37 -11.42 13.04
N ALA A 26 -5.44 -12.14 12.38
CA ALA A 26 -5.58 -13.59 12.16
C ALA A 26 -5.79 -14.39 13.45
N ARG A 27 -5.16 -13.97 14.57
CA ARG A 27 -5.30 -14.62 15.87
C ARG A 27 -6.73 -14.51 16.41
N THR A 28 -7.33 -13.34 16.33
CA THR A 28 -8.73 -13.10 16.72
C THR A 28 -9.71 -13.82 15.79
N ALA A 29 -9.46 -13.78 14.48
CA ALA A 29 -10.27 -14.50 13.50
C ALA A 29 -10.22 -16.03 13.72
N ALA A 30 -9.07 -16.57 14.12
CA ALA A 30 -8.92 -17.99 14.46
C ALA A 30 -9.86 -18.43 15.57
N GLU A 31 -9.95 -17.64 16.63
CA GLU A 31 -10.82 -17.88 17.77
C GLU A 31 -12.30 -17.86 17.36
N LEU A 32 -12.71 -16.81 16.63
CA LEU A 32 -14.09 -16.61 16.17
C LEU A 32 -14.57 -17.69 15.17
N VAL A 33 -13.67 -18.20 14.33
CA VAL A 33 -13.97 -19.23 13.30
C VAL A 33 -13.78 -20.66 13.83
N GLY A 34 -13.18 -20.81 14.99
CA GLY A 34 -12.88 -22.13 15.58
C GLY A 34 -11.80 -22.89 14.81
N VAL A 35 -10.67 -22.22 14.48
CA VAL A 35 -9.51 -22.83 13.83
C VAL A 35 -8.24 -22.56 14.63
N ASN A 36 -7.18 -23.35 14.37
CA ASN A 36 -5.90 -23.12 15.02
C ASN A 36 -5.29 -21.77 14.59
N LYS A 37 -4.69 -21.03 15.52
CA LYS A 37 -4.08 -19.71 15.29
C LYS A 37 -3.01 -19.72 14.19
N ASN A 38 -2.19 -20.78 14.13
CA ASN A 38 -1.16 -20.91 13.12
C ASN A 38 -1.77 -21.15 11.73
N THR A 39 -2.86 -21.93 11.66
CA THR A 39 -3.62 -22.13 10.42
C THR A 39 -4.20 -20.81 9.89
N ALA A 40 -4.81 -20.00 10.76
CA ALA A 40 -5.34 -18.70 10.33
C ALA A 40 -4.23 -17.72 9.95
N THR A 41 -3.10 -17.74 10.65
CA THR A 41 -1.94 -16.90 10.33
C THR A 41 -1.36 -17.26 8.95
N LEU A 42 -1.16 -18.55 8.68
CA LEU A 42 -0.69 -19.03 7.37
C LEU A 42 -1.71 -18.71 6.27
N PHE A 43 -2.99 -18.90 6.54
CA PHE A 43 -4.07 -18.58 5.61
C PHE A 43 -4.06 -17.09 5.24
N TYR A 44 -3.94 -16.18 6.20
CA TYR A 44 -3.84 -14.74 5.96
C TYR A 44 -2.56 -14.37 5.22
N HIS A 45 -1.46 -15.07 5.47
CA HIS A 45 -0.22 -14.89 4.71
C HIS A 45 -0.44 -15.21 3.23
N ARG A 46 -1.05 -16.36 2.92
CA ARG A 46 -1.40 -16.77 1.55
C ARG A 46 -2.38 -15.79 0.89
N LEU A 47 -3.35 -15.24 1.62
CA LEU A 47 -4.22 -14.19 1.06
C LEU A 47 -3.43 -12.94 0.67
N ARG A 48 -2.43 -12.54 1.48
CA ARG A 48 -1.56 -11.41 1.15
C ARG A 48 -0.68 -11.67 -0.05
N GLU A 49 -0.18 -12.89 -0.21
CA GLU A 49 0.59 -13.28 -1.41
C GLU A 49 -0.28 -13.16 -2.67
N ILE A 50 -1.51 -13.69 -2.65
CA ILE A 50 -2.46 -13.56 -3.75
C ILE A 50 -2.74 -12.08 -4.06
N VAL A 51 -3.04 -11.29 -3.04
CA VAL A 51 -3.29 -9.85 -3.19
C VAL A 51 -2.08 -9.15 -3.79
N ALA A 52 -0.87 -9.42 -3.28
CA ALA A 52 0.35 -8.78 -3.75
C ALA A 52 0.62 -9.09 -5.22
N ALA A 53 0.48 -10.35 -5.64
CA ALA A 53 0.67 -10.75 -7.03
C ALA A 53 -0.30 -10.03 -7.98
N ARG A 54 -1.57 -9.89 -7.59
CA ARG A 54 -2.59 -9.27 -8.45
C ARG A 54 -2.50 -7.75 -8.52
N VAL A 55 -2.11 -7.10 -7.42
CA VAL A 55 -1.95 -5.64 -7.35
C VAL A 55 -0.66 -5.17 -8.06
N GLU A 56 0.39 -6.00 -8.13
CA GLU A 56 1.64 -5.65 -8.81
C GLU A 56 1.48 -5.56 -10.35
N ASP A 57 0.52 -6.29 -10.93
CA ASP A 57 0.27 -6.37 -12.39
C ASP A 57 -0.44 -5.11 -12.96
N GLU A 58 -0.67 -4.08 -12.15
CA GLU A 58 -1.40 -2.88 -12.62
C GLU A 58 -0.55 -2.03 -13.56
N SER A 59 -1.21 -1.52 -14.63
CA SER A 59 -0.61 -0.69 -15.67
C SER A 59 -0.09 0.65 -15.16
N PRO A 60 0.83 1.32 -15.88
CA PRO A 60 1.23 2.69 -15.59
C PRO A 60 0.03 3.64 -15.50
N VAL A 61 0.16 4.68 -14.70
CA VAL A 61 -0.85 5.72 -14.50
C VAL A 61 -0.54 6.99 -15.30
N GLU A 62 -1.58 7.73 -15.69
CA GLU A 62 -1.50 8.97 -16.45
C GLU A 62 -2.39 10.06 -15.84
N GLY A 63 -2.18 11.31 -16.22
CA GLY A 63 -2.96 12.47 -15.81
C GLY A 63 -2.38 13.15 -14.57
N GLU A 64 -3.21 13.49 -13.59
CA GLU A 64 -2.78 14.17 -12.35
C GLU A 64 -2.33 13.13 -11.31
N ILE A 65 -1.08 13.21 -10.92
CA ILE A 65 -0.40 12.22 -10.07
C ILE A 65 0.18 12.89 -8.83
N GLU A 66 -0.11 12.35 -7.67
CA GLU A 66 0.55 12.73 -6.42
C GLU A 66 1.62 11.69 -6.08
N ILE A 67 2.82 12.13 -5.71
CA ILE A 67 3.90 11.26 -5.24
C ILE A 67 4.43 11.74 -3.91
N ASP A 68 4.72 10.80 -3.01
CA ASP A 68 5.27 11.06 -1.68
C ASP A 68 5.95 9.82 -1.09
N GLU A 69 6.79 10.02 -0.08
CA GLU A 69 7.38 8.94 0.70
C GLU A 69 6.82 8.87 2.10
N SER A 70 6.71 7.65 2.60
CA SER A 70 6.39 7.39 4.00
C SER A 70 7.34 6.40 4.65
N TYR A 71 7.54 6.56 5.95
CA TYR A 71 8.48 5.75 6.72
C TYR A 71 7.73 4.95 7.79
N PHE A 72 7.89 3.62 7.75
CA PHE A 72 7.24 2.68 8.65
C PHE A 72 8.25 2.03 9.59
N GLY A 73 7.86 1.85 10.85
CA GLY A 73 8.69 1.24 11.91
C GLY A 73 8.54 1.97 13.24
N GLY A 74 8.91 1.28 14.33
CA GLY A 74 8.79 1.79 15.69
C GLY A 74 9.72 2.99 15.97
N ARG A 75 9.37 3.78 16.99
CA ARG A 75 10.26 4.80 17.56
C ARG A 75 11.40 4.09 18.32
N ARG A 76 12.65 4.38 17.96
CA ARG A 76 13.82 4.01 18.78
C ARG A 76 14.21 5.21 19.65
N LYS A 77 14.49 4.97 20.95
CA LYS A 77 15.03 5.99 21.85
C LYS A 77 16.33 6.58 21.25
N GLY A 78 16.46 7.89 21.24
CA GLY A 78 17.69 8.61 20.87
C GLY A 78 17.89 8.97 19.40
N LYS A 79 17.14 8.41 18.45
CA LYS A 79 17.27 8.77 17.02
C LYS A 79 15.93 9.24 16.43
N ARG A 80 15.84 10.54 16.13
CA ARG A 80 14.68 11.16 15.47
C ARG A 80 15.03 11.44 14.00
N GLY A 81 14.02 11.39 13.10
CA GLY A 81 14.14 11.81 11.70
C GLY A 81 13.80 10.72 10.68
N ARG A 82 13.78 11.14 9.40
CA ARG A 82 13.47 10.29 8.23
C ARG A 82 14.48 9.13 8.05
N GLY A 83 15.73 9.30 8.47
CA GLY A 83 16.82 8.31 8.41
C GLY A 83 17.04 7.47 9.68
N ALA A 84 16.14 7.48 10.68
CA ALA A 84 16.32 6.69 11.90
C ALA A 84 16.40 5.19 11.55
N GLY A 85 17.53 4.56 11.89
CA GLY A 85 17.86 3.17 11.53
C GLY A 85 16.75 2.18 11.91
N GLY A 86 16.38 1.32 10.96
CA GLY A 86 15.37 0.29 11.14
C GLY A 86 13.99 0.61 10.59
N LYS A 87 13.72 1.82 10.11
CA LYS A 87 12.49 2.14 9.38
C LYS A 87 12.53 1.57 7.96
N VAL A 88 11.36 1.20 7.46
CA VAL A 88 11.15 0.84 6.06
C VAL A 88 10.68 2.09 5.34
N ALA A 89 11.45 2.53 4.34
CA ALA A 89 11.04 3.60 3.45
C ALA A 89 10.12 3.04 2.36
N VAL A 90 9.04 3.74 2.08
CA VAL A 90 8.05 3.37 1.06
C VAL A 90 7.80 4.58 0.18
N PHE A 91 7.81 4.37 -1.12
CA PHE A 91 7.42 5.34 -2.12
C PHE A 91 5.99 5.05 -2.59
N GLY A 92 5.17 6.08 -2.76
CA GLY A 92 3.80 5.99 -3.23
C GLY A 92 3.56 6.88 -4.44
N ILE A 93 2.74 6.40 -5.36
CA ILE A 93 2.24 7.09 -6.54
C ILE A 93 0.72 6.98 -6.50
N LEU A 94 -0.01 8.08 -6.46
CA LEU A 94 -1.47 8.13 -6.47
C LEU A 94 -1.96 8.88 -7.70
N LYS A 95 -2.77 8.23 -8.53
CA LYS A 95 -3.57 8.93 -9.53
C LYS A 95 -4.73 9.63 -8.84
N ARG A 96 -4.91 10.94 -9.01
CA ARG A 96 -6.04 11.68 -8.44
C ARG A 96 -7.37 11.11 -8.90
N GLY A 97 -8.28 10.85 -7.96
CA GLY A 97 -9.55 10.16 -8.24
C GLY A 97 -9.42 8.69 -8.66
N GLY A 98 -8.21 8.12 -8.57
CA GLY A 98 -7.91 6.77 -9.01
C GLY A 98 -7.17 5.94 -7.96
N ARG A 99 -6.22 5.15 -8.43
CA ARG A 99 -5.51 4.14 -7.66
C ARG A 99 -4.18 4.63 -7.11
N VAL A 100 -3.75 3.98 -6.03
CA VAL A 100 -2.40 4.13 -5.47
C VAL A 100 -1.55 2.93 -5.85
N TYR A 101 -0.28 3.18 -6.14
CA TYR A 101 0.79 2.19 -6.25
C TYR A 101 1.85 2.46 -5.19
N THR A 102 2.37 1.42 -4.56
CA THR A 102 3.39 1.56 -3.53
C THR A 102 4.56 0.62 -3.74
N LYS A 103 5.76 1.07 -3.37
CA LYS A 103 6.98 0.25 -3.44
C LYS A 103 7.91 0.53 -2.26
N MET A 104 8.44 -0.53 -1.65
CA MET A 104 9.54 -0.40 -0.70
C MET A 104 10.80 0.07 -1.45
N ILE A 105 11.48 1.06 -0.88
CA ILE A 105 12.70 1.64 -1.43
C ILE A 105 13.85 1.57 -0.41
N PRO A 106 15.10 1.46 -0.86
CA PRO A 106 16.24 1.48 0.06
C PRO A 106 16.40 2.86 0.72
N ASN A 107 16.13 3.91 -0.01
CA ASN A 107 16.16 5.31 0.43
C ASN A 107 15.38 6.20 -0.56
N ALA A 108 15.11 7.45 -0.16
CA ALA A 108 14.43 8.45 -1.00
C ALA A 108 15.43 9.24 -1.87
N SER A 109 16.41 8.58 -2.49
CA SER A 109 17.32 9.22 -3.43
C SER A 109 16.76 9.21 -4.84
N ARG A 110 17.24 10.14 -5.68
CA ARG A 110 16.94 10.19 -7.11
C ARG A 110 17.16 8.84 -7.80
N ALA A 111 18.29 8.18 -7.50
CA ALA A 111 18.64 6.88 -8.07
C ALA A 111 17.60 5.78 -7.74
N SER A 112 16.98 5.86 -6.55
CA SER A 112 15.94 4.91 -6.13
C SER A 112 14.57 5.24 -6.72
N LEU A 113 14.21 6.52 -6.85
CA LEU A 113 12.86 6.96 -7.22
C LEU A 113 12.64 7.03 -8.73
N MET A 114 13.60 7.59 -9.49
CA MET A 114 13.43 7.83 -10.92
C MET A 114 13.11 6.59 -11.76
N PRO A 115 13.72 5.42 -11.52
CA PRO A 115 13.35 4.20 -12.26
C PRO A 115 11.88 3.80 -12.03
N ILE A 116 11.38 3.98 -10.81
CA ILE A 116 9.98 3.66 -10.45
C ILE A 116 9.03 4.65 -11.13
N ILE A 117 9.33 5.94 -11.05
CA ILE A 117 8.54 7.01 -11.66
C ILE A 117 8.41 6.77 -13.17
N LYS A 118 9.54 6.58 -13.87
CA LYS A 118 9.56 6.33 -15.32
C LYS A 118 8.82 5.05 -15.72
N ALA A 119 8.82 4.02 -14.88
CA ALA A 119 8.12 2.77 -15.17
C ALA A 119 6.62 2.81 -14.88
N LYS A 120 6.17 3.69 -13.95
CA LYS A 120 4.79 3.70 -13.45
C LYS A 120 4.00 4.96 -13.79
N ILE A 121 4.64 6.01 -14.30
CA ILE A 121 3.96 7.25 -14.72
C ILE A 121 4.23 7.48 -16.21
N GLN A 122 3.17 7.68 -16.98
CA GLN A 122 3.28 8.01 -18.39
C GLN A 122 3.87 9.42 -18.58
N ALA A 123 4.62 9.63 -19.66
CA ALA A 123 5.10 10.95 -20.06
C ALA A 123 3.92 11.95 -20.17
N ASP A 124 4.23 13.25 -20.08
CA ASP A 124 3.26 14.37 -20.10
C ASP A 124 2.25 14.38 -18.95
N SER A 125 2.37 13.49 -17.96
CA SER A 125 1.57 13.53 -16.74
C SER A 125 1.94 14.73 -15.87
N VAL A 126 0.94 15.29 -15.17
CA VAL A 126 1.12 16.35 -14.18
C VAL A 126 1.46 15.71 -12.83
N VAL A 127 2.67 15.95 -12.32
CA VAL A 127 3.16 15.32 -11.10
C VAL A 127 3.23 16.33 -9.95
N TYR A 128 2.50 16.07 -8.89
CA TYR A 128 2.49 16.87 -7.66
C TYR A 128 3.37 16.23 -6.58
N THR A 129 4.29 17.01 -6.00
CA THR A 129 5.19 16.57 -4.93
C THR A 129 5.21 17.57 -3.79
N ASP A 130 5.77 17.17 -2.64
CA ASP A 130 6.23 18.15 -1.65
C ASP A 130 7.50 18.89 -2.15
N THR A 131 8.01 19.82 -1.33
CA THR A 131 9.21 20.61 -1.64
C THR A 131 10.53 19.86 -1.43
N PHE A 132 10.53 18.53 -1.39
CA PHE A 132 11.74 17.75 -1.16
C PHE A 132 12.67 17.77 -2.41
N SER A 133 13.94 18.15 -2.22
CA SER A 133 14.91 18.40 -3.31
C SER A 133 15.18 17.20 -4.22
N THR A 134 14.88 15.97 -3.79
CA THR A 134 15.03 14.77 -4.63
C THR A 134 14.17 14.84 -5.90
N TYR A 135 13.07 15.60 -5.86
CA TYR A 135 12.14 15.78 -6.99
C TYR A 135 12.55 16.85 -7.98
N ASP A 136 13.61 17.62 -7.71
CA ASP A 136 14.12 18.66 -8.62
C ASP A 136 14.45 18.12 -10.01
N SER A 137 14.78 16.84 -10.11
CA SER A 137 15.08 16.17 -11.36
C SER A 137 13.85 15.81 -12.21
N LEU A 138 12.63 15.94 -11.70
CA LEU A 138 11.41 15.74 -12.48
C LEU A 138 11.22 16.81 -13.53
N ASP A 139 11.67 18.04 -13.25
CA ASP A 139 11.58 19.19 -14.15
C ASP A 139 12.26 18.97 -15.52
N VAL A 140 13.21 18.02 -15.60
CA VAL A 140 13.95 17.68 -16.81
C VAL A 140 13.63 16.28 -17.37
N SER A 141 12.59 15.63 -16.87
CA SER A 141 12.31 14.20 -17.14
C SER A 141 11.07 13.96 -18.01
N GLY A 142 10.51 14.97 -18.67
CA GLY A 142 9.32 14.85 -19.54
C GLY A 142 8.00 14.77 -18.77
N PHE A 143 7.96 15.30 -17.55
CA PHE A 143 6.75 15.44 -16.73
C PHE A 143 6.45 16.92 -16.46
N HIS A 144 5.18 17.28 -16.33
CA HIS A 144 4.76 18.60 -15.83
C HIS A 144 4.79 18.58 -14.30
N HIS A 145 5.91 19.04 -13.71
CA HIS A 145 6.13 18.96 -12.27
C HIS A 145 5.61 20.18 -11.52
N HIS A 146 4.76 19.97 -10.52
CA HIS A 146 4.25 20.99 -9.60
C HIS A 146 4.68 20.71 -8.16
N ARG A 147 5.49 21.62 -7.59
CA ARG A 147 5.91 21.55 -6.18
C ARG A 147 4.92 22.25 -5.28
N ILE A 148 4.50 21.56 -4.24
CA ILE A 148 3.55 22.06 -3.25
C ILE A 148 4.30 22.50 -2.01
N ASN A 149 4.25 23.80 -1.71
CA ASN A 149 4.78 24.34 -0.47
C ASN A 149 3.68 24.40 0.60
N HIS A 150 3.66 23.44 1.52
CA HIS A 150 2.67 23.36 2.59
C HIS A 150 2.57 24.64 3.45
N ARG A 151 3.61 25.46 3.55
CA ARG A 151 3.59 26.73 4.30
C ARG A 151 2.82 27.83 3.57
N LYS A 152 2.74 27.78 2.23
CA LYS A 152 2.04 28.77 1.37
C LYS A 152 0.65 28.27 0.96
N ALA A 153 0.42 26.96 0.87
CA ALA A 153 -0.83 26.37 0.40
C ALA A 153 -2.05 26.64 1.30
N PHE A 154 -1.85 27.06 2.55
CA PHE A 154 -2.95 27.55 3.41
C PHE A 154 -3.55 28.88 2.92
N ALA A 155 -2.88 29.62 2.06
CA ALA A 155 -3.32 30.93 1.56
C ALA A 155 -3.97 30.88 0.16
N GLU A 156 -3.74 29.83 -0.61
CA GLU A 156 -4.28 29.67 -1.97
C GLU A 156 -5.35 28.58 -1.97
N ARG A 157 -6.61 28.96 -2.11
CA ARG A 157 -7.75 28.07 -2.41
C ARG A 157 -7.57 27.50 -3.83
N GLY A 158 -6.81 26.43 -4.01
CA GLY A 158 -6.56 25.82 -5.30
C GLY A 158 -6.35 24.31 -5.21
N THR A 159 -6.35 23.66 -6.36
CA THR A 159 -6.18 22.21 -6.55
C THR A 159 -4.76 21.68 -6.26
N ASN A 160 -3.83 22.55 -5.85
CA ASN A 160 -2.43 22.24 -5.60
C ASN A 160 -2.25 21.66 -4.18
N HIS A 161 -2.48 20.35 -4.02
CA HIS A 161 -2.25 19.63 -2.76
C HIS A 161 -1.92 18.16 -3.06
N ILE A 162 -1.33 17.47 -2.07
CA ILE A 162 -1.07 16.02 -2.08
C ILE A 162 -1.90 15.30 -1.00
N ASN A 163 -3.09 15.82 -0.71
CA ASN A 163 -3.95 15.30 0.35
C ASN A 163 -4.41 13.86 0.09
N GLY A 164 -4.49 13.44 -1.17
CA GLY A 164 -4.88 12.08 -1.54
C GLY A 164 -3.88 11.05 -1.05
N ILE A 165 -2.60 11.24 -1.34
CA ILE A 165 -1.56 10.31 -0.94
C ILE A 165 -1.28 10.40 0.58
N GLU A 166 -1.40 11.58 1.19
CA GLU A 166 -1.32 11.73 2.65
C GLU A 166 -2.44 10.97 3.36
N ASN A 167 -3.67 11.03 2.83
CA ASN A 167 -4.81 10.26 3.33
C ASN A 167 -4.56 8.76 3.24
N PHE A 168 -4.02 8.28 2.11
CA PHE A 168 -3.61 6.87 1.96
C PHE A 168 -2.59 6.47 3.04
N TRP A 169 -1.55 7.28 3.29
CA TRP A 169 -0.58 6.99 4.36
C TRP A 169 -1.21 6.93 5.74
N ASN A 170 -2.15 7.83 6.03
CA ASN A 170 -2.88 7.84 7.30
C ASN A 170 -3.73 6.59 7.48
N GLN A 171 -4.44 6.15 6.44
CA GLN A 171 -5.21 4.90 6.44
C GLN A 171 -4.29 3.69 6.62
N THR A 172 -3.19 3.62 5.87
CA THR A 172 -2.18 2.56 5.97
C THR A 172 -1.60 2.46 7.39
N LYS A 173 -1.18 3.58 7.98
CA LYS A 173 -0.65 3.61 9.36
C LYS A 173 -1.68 3.15 10.38
N ARG A 174 -2.95 3.55 10.24
CA ARG A 174 -4.05 3.06 11.11
C ARG A 174 -4.27 1.56 10.96
N HIS A 175 -4.33 1.06 9.72
CA HIS A 175 -4.51 -0.37 9.45
C HIS A 175 -3.37 -1.21 10.03
N LEU A 176 -2.12 -0.77 9.86
CA LEU A 176 -0.94 -1.51 10.29
C LEU A 176 -0.67 -1.43 11.80
N ARG A 177 -1.25 -0.46 12.52
CA ARG A 177 -1.03 -0.27 13.97
C ARG A 177 -1.37 -1.49 14.81
N LYS A 178 -2.34 -2.31 14.38
CA LYS A 178 -2.75 -3.54 15.07
C LYS A 178 -1.75 -4.69 14.96
N TYR A 179 -0.79 -4.59 14.03
CA TYR A 179 0.25 -5.59 13.84
C TYR A 179 1.54 -5.15 14.53
N ASN A 180 1.92 -5.85 15.59
CA ASN A 180 3.17 -5.61 16.30
C ASN A 180 4.27 -6.51 15.73
N GLY A 181 5.36 -5.88 15.24
CA GLY A 181 6.53 -6.63 14.80
C GLY A 181 6.39 -7.35 13.46
N ILE A 182 5.84 -6.68 12.43
CA ILE A 182 5.86 -7.22 11.07
C ILE A 182 7.32 -7.40 10.63
N PRO A 183 7.76 -8.64 10.27
CA PRO A 183 9.11 -8.86 9.77
C PRO A 183 9.35 -8.06 8.49
N LYS A 184 10.53 -7.45 8.35
CA LYS A 184 10.83 -6.57 7.20
C LYS A 184 10.64 -7.27 5.85
N HIS A 185 11.03 -8.55 5.73
CA HIS A 185 10.90 -9.33 4.50
C HIS A 185 9.45 -9.63 4.12
N HIS A 186 8.52 -9.56 5.06
CA HIS A 186 7.07 -9.69 4.78
C HIS A 186 6.35 -8.35 4.70
N PHE A 187 7.01 -7.23 4.99
CA PHE A 187 6.35 -5.92 5.06
C PHE A 187 5.67 -5.54 3.73
N HIS A 188 6.28 -5.90 2.60
CA HIS A 188 5.70 -5.66 1.27
C HIS A 188 4.30 -6.28 1.11
N LEU A 189 4.03 -7.46 1.69
CA LEU A 189 2.73 -8.11 1.63
C LEU A 189 1.64 -7.31 2.38
N PHE A 190 2.00 -6.75 3.54
CA PHE A 190 1.09 -5.90 4.30
C PHE A 190 0.87 -4.55 3.63
N LEU A 191 1.88 -4.02 2.96
CA LEU A 191 1.79 -2.80 2.18
C LEU A 191 0.83 -2.99 0.98
N LYS A 192 0.97 -4.10 0.24
CA LYS A 192 0.08 -4.45 -0.89
C LYS A 192 -1.36 -4.75 -0.42
N GLU A 193 -1.55 -5.30 0.78
CA GLU A 193 -2.88 -5.38 1.40
C GLU A 193 -3.50 -3.99 1.59
N CYS A 194 -2.74 -2.98 2.05
CA CYS A 194 -3.24 -1.63 2.22
C CYS A 194 -3.56 -0.96 0.88
N GLU A 195 -2.71 -1.16 -0.13
CA GLU A 195 -2.91 -0.71 -1.50
C GLU A 195 -4.20 -1.30 -2.10
N TRP A 196 -4.39 -2.62 -1.99
CA TRP A 196 -5.61 -3.30 -2.40
C TRP A 196 -6.87 -2.74 -1.71
N ARG A 197 -6.82 -2.54 -0.39
CA ARG A 197 -7.95 -1.96 0.37
C ARG A 197 -8.33 -0.57 -0.09
N PHE A 198 -7.36 0.24 -0.46
CA PHE A 198 -7.58 1.58 -0.97
C PHE A 198 -8.15 1.57 -2.40
N ASN A 199 -7.59 0.71 -3.26
CA ASN A 199 -7.88 0.68 -4.69
C ASN A 199 -9.22 -0.01 -5.03
N TYR A 200 -9.68 -0.97 -4.23
CA TYR A 200 -10.80 -1.85 -4.59
C TYR A 200 -12.10 -1.57 -3.80
N GLY A 201 -12.13 -0.52 -3.01
CA GLY A 201 -13.37 0.10 -2.51
C GLY A 201 -13.97 -0.54 -1.26
N SER A 202 -15.28 -0.80 -1.28
CA SER A 202 -16.05 -1.25 -0.12
C SER A 202 -15.71 -2.69 0.33
N PRO A 203 -15.99 -3.06 1.59
CA PRO A 203 -15.78 -4.43 2.07
C PRO A 203 -16.44 -5.51 1.20
N SER A 204 -17.60 -5.25 0.62
CA SER A 204 -18.29 -6.19 -0.28
C SER A 204 -17.51 -6.39 -1.59
N GLN A 205 -16.98 -5.31 -2.18
CA GLN A 205 -16.13 -5.35 -3.37
C GLN A 205 -14.81 -6.07 -3.09
N LEU A 206 -14.16 -5.76 -1.95
CA LEU A 206 -12.95 -6.46 -1.51
C LEU A 206 -13.19 -7.96 -1.35
N LEU A 207 -14.28 -8.38 -0.72
CA LEU A 207 -14.62 -9.79 -0.56
C LEU A 207 -14.89 -10.48 -1.91
N SER A 208 -15.62 -9.82 -2.82
CA SER A 208 -15.90 -10.33 -4.16
C SER A 208 -14.61 -10.54 -4.96
N THR A 209 -13.74 -9.53 -4.98
CA THR A 209 -12.45 -9.56 -5.68
C THR A 209 -11.55 -10.66 -5.12
N LEU A 210 -11.44 -10.77 -3.80
CA LEU A 210 -10.64 -11.80 -3.14
C LEU A 210 -11.13 -13.21 -3.48
N LYS A 211 -12.45 -13.42 -3.50
CA LYS A 211 -13.06 -14.71 -3.90
C LYS A 211 -12.73 -15.07 -5.36
N ALA A 212 -12.77 -14.10 -6.27
CA ALA A 212 -12.42 -14.30 -7.68
C ALA A 212 -10.94 -14.71 -7.82
N TRP A 213 -10.04 -14.01 -7.14
CA TRP A 213 -8.61 -14.31 -7.19
C TRP A 213 -8.26 -15.69 -6.59
N ILE A 214 -8.89 -16.08 -5.48
CA ILE A 214 -8.71 -17.42 -4.89
C ILE A 214 -9.20 -18.52 -5.85
N LYS A 215 -10.23 -18.27 -6.66
CA LYS A 215 -10.67 -19.24 -7.68
C LYS A 215 -9.61 -19.42 -8.77
N LEU A 216 -9.04 -18.31 -9.25
CA LEU A 216 -7.98 -18.33 -10.28
C LEU A 216 -6.70 -19.05 -9.83
N GLU A 217 -6.36 -18.99 -8.54
CA GLU A 217 -5.21 -19.74 -7.98
C GLU A 217 -5.43 -21.27 -7.93
N ASN A 218 -6.67 -21.73 -8.10
CA ASN A 218 -7.03 -23.15 -8.04
C ASN A 218 -7.34 -23.75 -9.43
N SER A 219 -7.29 -22.90 -10.47
CA SER A 219 -7.50 -23.31 -11.87
C SER A 219 -6.19 -23.69 -12.53
#